data_9426ca261641d0e2c19212173771a87a
#
_entry.id   9426ca261641d0e2c19212173771a87a
#
_cell.length_a   1.000
_cell.length_b   1.000
_cell.length_c   1.000
_cell.angle_alpha   90.00
_cell.angle_beta   90.00
_cell.angle_gamma   90.00
#
_symmetry.space_group_name_H-M   'P 1'
#
loop_
_entity.id
_entity.type
_entity.pdbx_description
1 polymer ?
#
loop_
_entity_poly.entity_id
_entity_poly.type
_entity_poly.pdbx_seq_one_letter_code
_entity_poly.pdbx_strand_id
1 'polypeptide(L)'
;MSATRREVLFLLSGFVSSTVKLEALPSQDNSLPSTTYPFSELPMKIVNGAEIRPVLKGKLATAEPLEVHETTLPPGGMPHAAHHHVHSEMWLIREGTVQLTINGTSHVMGPGSVGFVHSNDEHGIKNVGTTPATYFVVAVGPGADAQ
;
A
#
# COMPACT_ATOMS: atom_id res chain seq x y z
N MET A 1 -77.63 6.28 53.77
CA MET A 1 -76.73 5.20 53.36
C MET A 1 -75.60 5.83 52.50
N SER A 2 -74.41 5.88 53.12
CA SER A 2 -73.23 6.62 52.61
C SER A 2 -72.48 5.77 51.61
N ALA A 3 -72.15 6.36 50.44
CA ALA A 3 -71.21 5.77 49.43
C ALA A 3 -69.93 6.60 49.40
N THR A 4 -68.90 6.00 49.90
CA THR A 4 -67.52 6.56 49.95
C THR A 4 -66.86 6.59 48.56
N ARG A 5 -66.45 7.78 48.15
CA ARG A 5 -65.58 7.94 46.94
C ARG A 5 -64.15 7.54 47.27
N ARG A 6 -63.63 6.58 46.56
CA ARG A 6 -62.18 6.27 46.52
C ARG A 6 -61.51 7.19 45.53
N GLU A 7 -60.60 8.02 46.00
CA GLU A 7 -59.67 8.79 45.14
C GLU A 7 -58.56 7.88 44.67
N VAL A 8 -58.41 7.79 43.36
CA VAL A 8 -57.30 7.08 42.72
C VAL A 8 -56.20 8.10 42.38
N LEU A 9 -55.09 8.03 43.09
CA LEU A 9 -53.93 8.85 42.90
C LEU A 9 -53.14 8.30 41.69
N PHE A 10 -53.12 9.02 40.59
CA PHE A 10 -52.22 8.70 39.43
C PHE A 10 -50.82 9.28 39.69
N LEU A 11 -49.87 8.41 39.97
CA LEU A 11 -48.46 8.74 40.00
C LEU A 11 -47.96 8.81 38.52
N LEU A 12 -47.71 10.00 38.00
CA LEU A 12 -46.98 10.20 36.74
C LEU A 12 -45.50 9.94 37.01
N SER A 13 -45.02 8.77 36.58
CA SER A 13 -43.60 8.48 36.50
C SER A 13 -43.01 9.23 35.30
N GLY A 14 -42.31 10.33 35.53
CA GLY A 14 -41.57 11.06 34.52
C GLY A 14 -40.37 10.22 34.04
N PHE A 15 -40.44 9.68 32.83
CA PHE A 15 -39.28 9.12 32.15
C PHE A 15 -38.37 10.26 31.71
N VAL A 16 -37.25 10.46 32.40
CA VAL A 16 -36.16 11.32 31.94
C VAL A 16 -35.39 10.54 30.87
N SER A 17 -35.66 10.84 29.59
CA SER A 17 -34.91 10.30 28.48
C SER A 17 -33.56 11.04 28.37
N SER A 18 -32.52 10.45 28.96
CA SER A 18 -31.15 10.91 28.80
C SER A 18 -30.68 10.49 27.42
N THR A 19 -30.70 11.40 26.45
CA THR A 19 -30.03 11.20 25.15
C THR A 19 -28.52 11.23 25.38
N VAL A 20 -27.90 10.06 25.48
CA VAL A 20 -26.42 9.93 25.40
C VAL A 20 -25.99 10.32 23.99
N LYS A 21 -25.41 11.50 23.86
CA LYS A 21 -24.69 11.87 22.63
C LYS A 21 -23.48 10.95 22.52
N LEU A 22 -23.56 9.97 21.63
CA LEU A 22 -22.41 9.17 21.24
C LEU A 22 -21.53 10.06 20.39
N GLU A 23 -20.55 10.73 21.01
CA GLU A 23 -19.51 11.41 20.27
C GLU A 23 -18.65 10.35 19.58
N ALA A 24 -18.63 10.37 18.25
CA ALA A 24 -17.74 9.53 17.49
C ALA A 24 -16.31 9.88 17.91
N LEU A 25 -15.56 8.88 18.39
CA LEU A 25 -14.13 9.03 18.63
C LEU A 25 -13.49 9.48 17.30
N PRO A 26 -12.55 10.44 17.34
CA PRO A 26 -11.83 10.84 16.14
C PRO A 26 -11.19 9.60 15.53
N SER A 27 -11.51 9.30 14.27
CA SER A 27 -10.83 8.24 13.53
C SER A 27 -9.35 8.65 13.50
N GLN A 28 -8.47 7.81 14.06
CA GLN A 28 -7.04 8.01 13.88
C GLN A 28 -6.78 7.86 12.38
N ASP A 29 -6.27 8.92 11.76
CA ASP A 29 -5.79 8.87 10.40
C ASP A 29 -4.50 8.04 10.39
N ASN A 30 -4.61 6.76 9.99
CA ASN A 30 -3.49 5.84 9.86
C ASN A 30 -2.84 5.92 8.46
N SER A 31 -3.06 7.02 7.74
CA SER A 31 -2.41 7.23 6.45
C SER A 31 -0.91 7.48 6.60
N LEU A 32 -0.18 7.23 5.51
CA LEU A 32 1.25 7.52 5.43
C LEU A 32 1.50 9.02 5.67
N PRO A 33 2.39 9.39 6.62
CA PRO A 33 2.71 10.78 6.90
C PRO A 33 3.64 11.36 5.83
N SER A 34 3.64 12.70 5.70
CA SER A 34 4.68 13.40 4.93
C SER A 34 6.02 13.28 5.67
N THR A 35 7.02 12.63 5.03
CA THR A 35 8.37 12.47 5.59
C THR A 35 9.39 12.22 4.48
N THR A 36 10.65 12.08 4.85
CA THR A 36 11.75 11.68 3.98
C THR A 36 12.28 10.31 4.41
N TYR A 37 12.84 9.58 3.46
CA TYR A 37 13.43 8.26 3.67
C TYR A 37 14.90 8.30 3.19
N PRO A 38 15.86 8.71 4.04
CA PRO A 38 17.27 8.77 3.67
C PRO A 38 17.79 7.38 3.31
N PHE A 39 18.49 7.25 2.18
CA PHE A 39 19.03 5.96 1.72
C PHE A 39 19.87 5.23 2.77
N SER A 40 20.67 5.96 3.53
CA SER A 40 21.51 5.40 4.60
C SER A 40 20.75 4.76 5.76
N GLU A 41 19.46 5.05 5.88
CA GLU A 41 18.58 4.55 6.96
C GLU A 41 17.66 3.42 6.49
N LEU A 42 17.60 3.15 5.18
CA LEU A 42 16.76 2.10 4.63
C LEU A 42 17.32 0.72 5.02
N PRO A 43 16.49 -0.17 5.59
CA PRO A 43 16.89 -1.54 5.81
C PRO A 43 17.17 -2.23 4.48
N MET A 44 18.11 -3.19 4.46
CA MET A 44 18.45 -3.96 3.27
C MET A 44 18.28 -5.45 3.55
N LYS A 45 17.67 -6.16 2.62
CA LYS A 45 17.58 -7.62 2.60
C LYS A 45 18.03 -8.15 1.23
N ILE A 46 18.54 -9.39 1.22
CA ILE A 46 18.91 -10.10 -0.02
C ILE A 46 17.85 -11.18 -0.28
N VAL A 47 17.26 -11.14 -1.45
CA VAL A 47 16.28 -12.14 -1.92
C VAL A 47 16.66 -12.56 -3.34
N ASN A 48 16.93 -13.86 -3.54
CA ASN A 48 17.34 -14.41 -4.84
C ASN A 48 18.53 -13.68 -5.49
N GLY A 49 19.47 -13.16 -4.67
CA GLY A 49 20.61 -12.39 -5.14
C GLY A 49 20.33 -10.92 -5.46
N ALA A 50 19.09 -10.47 -5.35
CA ALA A 50 18.72 -9.06 -5.42
C ALA A 50 18.86 -8.39 -4.04
N GLU A 51 19.42 -7.18 -3.99
CA GLU A 51 19.33 -6.33 -2.80
C GLU A 51 18.01 -5.57 -2.87
N ILE A 52 17.19 -5.71 -1.83
CA ILE A 52 15.89 -5.03 -1.72
C ILE A 52 15.91 -4.13 -0.49
N ARG A 53 15.54 -2.86 -0.68
CA ARG A 53 15.41 -1.85 0.38
C ARG A 53 13.96 -1.35 0.44
N PRO A 54 13.14 -1.85 1.37
CA PRO A 54 11.83 -1.26 1.64
C PRO A 54 11.96 0.23 1.97
N VAL A 55 11.13 1.07 1.34
CA VAL A 55 11.12 2.52 1.56
C VAL A 55 9.90 2.90 2.39
N LEU A 56 8.71 2.62 1.89
CA LEU A 56 7.47 2.88 2.60
C LEU A 56 6.40 1.85 2.25
N LYS A 57 5.47 1.66 3.17
CA LYS A 57 4.35 0.74 2.99
C LYS A 57 3.19 1.17 3.87
N GLY A 58 2.00 1.30 3.32
CA GLY A 58 0.81 1.75 4.04
C GLY A 58 -0.30 2.20 3.13
N LYS A 59 -1.10 3.16 3.59
CA LYS A 59 -2.22 3.73 2.83
C LYS A 59 -2.06 5.22 2.65
N LEU A 60 -2.48 5.72 1.50
CA LEU A 60 -2.65 7.15 1.25
C LEU A 60 -3.85 7.70 2.07
N ALA A 61 -3.94 9.02 2.22
CA ALA A 61 -5.10 9.67 2.85
C ALA A 61 -6.43 9.36 2.12
N THR A 62 -6.36 9.02 0.85
CA THR A 62 -7.47 8.57 0.00
C THR A 62 -7.78 7.07 0.15
N ALA A 63 -7.10 6.39 1.08
CA ALA A 63 -7.22 4.98 1.43
C ALA A 63 -6.62 3.97 0.44
N GLU A 64 -6.02 4.39 -0.68
CA GLU A 64 -5.32 3.47 -1.57
C GLU A 64 -4.08 2.89 -0.89
N PRO A 65 -3.89 1.57 -0.93
CA PRO A 65 -2.65 0.92 -0.55
C PRO A 65 -1.49 1.35 -1.45
N LEU A 66 -0.34 1.61 -0.84
CA LEU A 66 0.91 1.98 -1.51
C LEU A 66 2.08 1.23 -0.87
N GLU A 67 2.97 0.70 -1.70
CA GLU A 67 4.26 0.18 -1.31
C GLU A 67 5.34 0.74 -2.23
N VAL A 68 6.50 1.07 -1.68
CA VAL A 68 7.67 1.50 -2.45
C VAL A 68 8.91 0.80 -1.90
N HIS A 69 9.69 0.23 -2.80
CA HIS A 69 11.02 -0.28 -2.46
C HIS A 69 12.03 0.03 -3.57
N GLU A 70 13.33 0.05 -3.21
CA GLU A 70 14.42 0.06 -4.17
C GLU A 70 14.96 -1.37 -4.32
N THR A 71 15.26 -1.77 -5.57
CA THR A 71 15.89 -3.06 -5.87
C THR A 71 17.17 -2.84 -6.68
N THR A 72 18.25 -3.55 -6.29
CA THR A 72 19.47 -3.66 -7.08
C THR A 72 19.67 -5.11 -7.53
N LEU A 73 19.74 -5.33 -8.83
CA LEU A 73 19.98 -6.64 -9.44
C LEU A 73 21.40 -6.78 -9.93
N PRO A 74 22.10 -7.88 -9.64
CA PRO A 74 23.35 -8.19 -10.30
C PRO A 74 23.13 -8.42 -11.81
N PRO A 75 24.18 -8.40 -12.65
CA PRO A 75 24.08 -8.75 -14.06
C PRO A 75 23.43 -10.12 -14.26
N GLY A 76 22.43 -10.19 -15.15
CA GLY A 76 21.62 -11.38 -15.39
C GLY A 76 20.59 -11.69 -14.30
N GLY A 77 20.59 -10.94 -13.21
CA GLY A 77 19.70 -11.13 -12.06
C GLY A 77 18.22 -10.87 -12.39
N MET A 78 17.35 -11.57 -11.66
CA MET A 78 15.91 -11.49 -11.75
C MET A 78 15.35 -11.74 -10.33
N PRO A 79 14.49 -10.86 -9.75
CA PRO A 79 14.08 -11.00 -8.36
C PRO A 79 13.17 -12.22 -8.16
N HIS A 80 12.33 -12.51 -9.15
CA HIS A 80 11.39 -13.66 -9.21
C HIS A 80 10.99 -13.94 -10.66
N ALA A 81 10.32 -15.07 -10.91
CA ALA A 81 9.71 -15.39 -12.20
C ALA A 81 8.59 -14.39 -12.55
N ALA A 82 8.24 -14.30 -13.83
CA ALA A 82 7.10 -13.51 -14.27
C ALA A 82 5.81 -13.95 -13.54
N HIS A 83 4.99 -12.98 -13.17
CA HIS A 83 3.75 -13.16 -12.41
C HIS A 83 2.78 -12.02 -12.69
N HIS A 84 1.61 -12.06 -12.07
CA HIS A 84 0.61 -10.99 -12.09
C HIS A 84 -0.01 -10.81 -10.70
N HIS A 85 -0.58 -9.64 -10.44
CA HIS A 85 -1.28 -9.30 -9.22
C HIS A 85 -2.31 -8.18 -9.45
N VAL A 86 -3.16 -7.93 -8.44
CA VAL A 86 -4.30 -7.01 -8.56
C VAL A 86 -3.88 -5.53 -8.56
N HIS A 87 -2.79 -5.16 -7.85
CA HIS A 87 -2.28 -3.79 -7.88
C HIS A 87 -1.53 -3.50 -9.18
N SER A 88 -1.42 -2.22 -9.53
CA SER A 88 -0.56 -1.75 -10.62
C SER A 88 0.83 -1.45 -10.08
N GLU A 89 1.85 -1.59 -10.93
CA GLU A 89 3.24 -1.28 -10.57
C GLU A 89 3.90 -0.33 -11.55
N MET A 90 4.86 0.45 -11.02
CA MET A 90 5.70 1.34 -11.79
C MET A 90 7.16 1.12 -11.42
N TRP A 91 8.04 1.03 -12.42
CA TRP A 91 9.48 0.94 -12.27
C TRP A 91 10.13 2.24 -12.71
N LEU A 92 10.95 2.85 -11.85
CA LEU A 92 11.73 4.04 -12.16
C LEU A 92 13.21 3.65 -12.17
N ILE A 93 13.81 3.57 -13.36
CA ILE A 93 15.18 3.07 -13.52
C ILE A 93 16.17 4.16 -13.13
N ARG A 94 16.98 3.90 -12.10
CA ARG A 94 18.04 4.80 -11.62
C ARG A 94 19.37 4.52 -12.30
N GLU A 95 19.77 3.25 -12.38
CA GLU A 95 21.08 2.83 -12.90
C GLU A 95 20.98 1.50 -13.63
N GLY A 96 21.94 1.25 -14.55
CA GLY A 96 22.04 -0.02 -15.28
C GLY A 96 21.04 -0.14 -16.42
N THR A 97 20.88 -1.37 -16.93
CA THR A 97 19.98 -1.68 -18.04
C THR A 97 19.12 -2.89 -17.69
N VAL A 98 17.81 -2.71 -17.70
CA VAL A 98 16.86 -3.77 -17.40
C VAL A 98 15.97 -4.06 -18.61
N GLN A 99 15.44 -5.27 -18.66
CA GLN A 99 14.35 -5.66 -19.55
C GLN A 99 13.09 -5.90 -18.71
N LEU A 100 12.06 -5.11 -18.94
CA LEU A 100 10.72 -5.33 -18.45
C LEU A 100 9.92 -6.08 -19.51
N THR A 101 9.40 -7.25 -19.17
CA THR A 101 8.50 -8.01 -20.05
C THR A 101 7.08 -7.88 -19.55
N ILE A 102 6.16 -7.46 -20.41
CA ILE A 102 4.73 -7.27 -20.11
C ILE A 102 3.93 -8.09 -21.13
N ASN A 103 3.11 -9.02 -20.66
CA ASN A 103 2.29 -9.91 -21.48
C ASN A 103 3.08 -10.53 -22.65
N GLY A 104 4.31 -11.01 -22.36
CA GLY A 104 5.22 -11.61 -23.34
C GLY A 104 5.98 -10.62 -24.21
N THR A 105 5.71 -9.30 -24.16
CA THR A 105 6.47 -8.29 -24.93
C THR A 105 7.57 -7.68 -24.06
N SER A 106 8.80 -7.71 -24.56
CA SER A 106 9.98 -7.22 -23.85
C SER A 106 10.34 -5.79 -24.23
N HIS A 107 10.65 -4.97 -23.21
CA HIS A 107 11.07 -3.58 -23.34
C HIS A 107 12.39 -3.37 -22.59
N VAL A 108 13.43 -2.91 -23.31
CA VAL A 108 14.71 -2.58 -22.68
C VAL A 108 14.68 -1.14 -22.20
N MET A 109 15.08 -0.93 -20.93
CA MET A 109 15.01 0.36 -20.25
C MET A 109 16.36 0.67 -19.58
N GLY A 110 16.81 1.91 -19.72
CA GLY A 110 18.00 2.46 -19.06
C GLY A 110 17.63 3.58 -18.07
N PRO A 111 18.65 4.24 -17.47
CA PRO A 111 18.44 5.31 -16.48
C PRO A 111 17.51 6.41 -16.98
N GLY A 112 16.58 6.84 -16.10
CA GLY A 112 15.54 7.82 -16.40
C GLY A 112 14.29 7.25 -17.08
N SER A 113 14.32 5.97 -17.50
CA SER A 113 13.11 5.32 -18.04
C SER A 113 12.12 4.98 -16.94
N VAL A 114 10.83 4.98 -17.32
CA VAL A 114 9.72 4.55 -16.49
C VAL A 114 8.97 3.43 -17.19
N GLY A 115 8.77 2.30 -16.49
CA GLY A 115 7.85 1.23 -16.89
C GLY A 115 6.58 1.31 -16.09
N PHE A 116 5.43 0.98 -16.67
CA PHE A 116 4.16 0.87 -15.98
C PHE A 116 3.47 -0.43 -16.39
N VAL A 117 2.97 -1.17 -15.41
CA VAL A 117 2.21 -2.40 -15.61
C VAL A 117 0.84 -2.23 -14.94
N HIS A 118 -0.19 -2.45 -15.73
CA HIS A 118 -1.57 -2.41 -15.27
C HIS A 118 -1.89 -3.63 -14.41
N SER A 119 -2.87 -3.48 -13.53
CA SER A 119 -3.46 -4.57 -12.73
C SER A 119 -3.70 -5.83 -13.57
N ASN A 120 -3.24 -6.97 -13.08
CA ASN A 120 -3.37 -8.31 -13.67
C ASN A 120 -2.60 -8.56 -14.99
N ASP A 121 -1.81 -7.61 -15.50
CA ASP A 121 -0.91 -7.90 -16.59
C ASP A 121 0.26 -8.77 -16.09
N GLU A 122 0.58 -9.86 -16.81
CA GLU A 122 1.76 -10.67 -16.51
C GLU A 122 3.03 -9.87 -16.78
N HIS A 123 3.95 -9.86 -15.83
CA HIS A 123 5.18 -9.10 -15.96
C HIS A 123 6.36 -9.72 -15.21
N GLY A 124 7.57 -9.32 -15.63
CA GLY A 124 8.82 -9.70 -14.99
C GLY A 124 9.94 -8.76 -15.42
N ILE A 125 10.91 -8.53 -14.53
CA ILE A 125 12.05 -7.65 -14.79
C ILE A 125 13.36 -8.42 -14.64
N LYS A 126 14.34 -8.13 -15.53
CA LYS A 126 15.65 -8.74 -15.52
C LYS A 126 16.72 -7.70 -15.80
N ASN A 127 17.85 -7.76 -15.11
CA ASN A 127 19.05 -7.02 -15.50
C ASN A 127 19.68 -7.66 -16.73
N VAL A 128 19.65 -6.96 -17.87
CA VAL A 128 20.25 -7.41 -19.15
C VAL A 128 21.57 -6.69 -19.46
N GLY A 129 22.01 -5.79 -18.56
CA GLY A 129 23.29 -5.12 -18.65
C GLY A 129 24.44 -5.96 -18.07
N THR A 130 25.65 -5.38 -18.14
CA THR A 130 26.89 -5.99 -17.62
C THR A 130 27.29 -5.45 -16.25
N THR A 131 26.56 -4.47 -15.73
CA THR A 131 26.74 -3.86 -14.41
C THR A 131 25.46 -4.06 -13.55
N PRO A 132 25.52 -3.88 -12.24
CA PRO A 132 24.31 -3.86 -11.42
C PRO A 132 23.30 -2.85 -11.96
N ALA A 133 22.02 -3.18 -11.84
CA ALA A 133 20.91 -2.30 -12.21
C ALA A 133 20.07 -1.99 -10.98
N THR A 134 19.81 -0.70 -10.75
CA THR A 134 19.03 -0.21 -9.60
C THR A 134 17.79 0.54 -10.08
N TYR A 135 16.66 0.23 -9.47
CA TYR A 135 15.38 0.84 -9.78
C TYR A 135 14.48 0.90 -8.55
N PHE A 136 13.54 1.84 -8.54
CA PHE A 136 12.43 1.85 -7.60
C PHE A 136 11.24 1.13 -8.20
N VAL A 137 10.52 0.40 -7.35
CA VAL A 137 9.18 -0.11 -7.62
C VAL A 137 8.19 0.70 -6.79
N VAL A 138 7.10 1.11 -7.41
CA VAL A 138 5.95 1.75 -6.77
C VAL A 138 4.74 0.89 -7.08
N ALA A 139 4.25 0.17 -6.07
CA ALA A 139 3.03 -0.62 -6.15
C ALA A 139 1.86 0.18 -5.57
N VAL A 140 0.76 0.31 -6.31
CA VAL A 140 -0.41 1.08 -5.91
C VAL A 140 -1.70 0.34 -6.21
N GLY A 141 -2.62 0.35 -5.26
CA GLY A 141 -3.92 -0.31 -5.38
C GLY A 141 -4.08 -1.54 -4.48
N PRO A 142 -5.18 -2.29 -4.61
CA PRO A 142 -5.51 -3.40 -3.72
C PRO A 142 -4.38 -4.43 -3.59
N GLY A 143 -3.97 -4.72 -2.35
CA GLY A 143 -2.92 -5.70 -2.06
C GLY A 143 -1.49 -5.19 -2.16
N ALA A 144 -1.23 -3.95 -2.60
CA ALA A 144 0.12 -3.39 -2.63
C ALA A 144 0.77 -3.36 -1.24
N ASP A 145 0.00 -3.11 -0.19
CA ASP A 145 0.46 -3.10 1.20
C ASP A 145 0.49 -4.49 1.87
N ALA A 146 0.21 -5.56 1.14
CA ALA A 146 0.24 -6.94 1.64
C ALA A 146 1.54 -7.72 1.31
N GLN A 147 2.42 -7.17 0.48
CA GLN A 147 3.67 -7.79 0.03
C GLN A 147 4.77 -7.80 1.10
#